data_6371c0b6480b347d4d9e673b438377db
#
_entry.id   6371c0b6480b347d4d9e673b438377db
#
_cell.length_a   1.000
_cell.length_b   1.000
_cell.length_c   1.000
_cell.angle_alpha   90.00
_cell.angle_beta   90.00
_cell.angle_gamma   90.00
#
_symmetry.space_group_name_H-M   'P 1'
#
loop_
_entity.id
_entity.type
_entity.pdbx_description
1 polymer ?
#
loop_
_entity_poly.entity_id
_entity_poly.type
_entity_poly.pdbx_seq_one_letter_code
_entity_poly.pdbx_strand_id
1 'polypeptide(L)'
;MNNQPIVLEKTFNAPIERVWQAITDKDEMKKWYFDLSAFKPEKGFKFEFMGGEEGGKQYRHLCEITEVIPEKKLTYSWRYDGFAGNSFVTFELFEQENKTLLKLTHEGVETFPTDDPNFHSGSFRAGWNQIINISLKDYLESGN
;
A
#
# COMPACT_ATOMS: atom_id res chain seq x y z
N MET A 1 -3.17 -21.21 13.35
CA MET A 1 -2.54 -19.91 13.28
C MET A 1 -1.98 -19.66 11.93
N ASN A 2 -2.32 -18.59 11.34
CA ASN A 2 -1.86 -18.30 10.01
C ASN A 2 -1.07 -16.99 10.00
N ASN A 3 0.25 -17.11 9.97
CA ASN A 3 1.14 -15.95 9.97
C ASN A 3 1.67 -15.66 8.57
N GLN A 4 0.96 -16.11 7.56
CA GLN A 4 1.39 -15.90 6.19
C GLN A 4 1.12 -14.46 5.75
N PRO A 5 2.04 -13.86 4.99
CA PRO A 5 1.82 -12.51 4.48
C PRO A 5 0.69 -12.48 3.45
N ILE A 6 0.09 -11.32 3.32
CA ILE A 6 -0.88 -11.08 2.26
C ILE A 6 -0.08 -10.73 1.02
N VAL A 7 -0.29 -11.46 -0.08
CA VAL A 7 0.44 -11.23 -1.32
C VAL A 7 -0.56 -11.04 -2.46
N LEU A 8 -0.41 -9.95 -3.19
CA LEU A 8 -1.22 -9.67 -4.38
C LEU A 8 -0.28 -9.32 -5.52
N GLU A 9 -0.61 -9.79 -6.72
CA GLU A 9 0.14 -9.48 -7.92
C GLU A 9 -0.80 -8.97 -8.99
N LYS A 10 -0.38 -7.92 -9.69
CA LYS A 10 -1.17 -7.34 -10.75
C LYS A 10 -0.25 -6.78 -11.82
N THR A 11 -0.54 -7.10 -13.08
CA THR A 11 0.19 -6.52 -14.20
C THR A 11 -0.58 -5.32 -14.71
N PHE A 12 0.09 -4.17 -14.79
CA PHE A 12 -0.51 -2.94 -15.29
C PHE A 12 0.01 -2.64 -16.69
N ASN A 13 -0.86 -2.11 -17.52
CA ASN A 13 -0.50 -1.72 -18.90
C ASN A 13 0.13 -0.33 -18.87
N ALA A 14 1.29 -0.23 -18.22
CA ALA A 14 2.02 1.01 -18.08
C ALA A 14 3.50 0.70 -17.85
N PRO A 15 4.41 1.56 -18.30
CA PRO A 15 5.84 1.33 -18.10
C PRO A 15 6.22 1.51 -16.64
N ILE A 16 7.35 0.94 -16.25
CA ILE A 16 7.77 0.88 -14.87
C ILE A 16 7.97 2.27 -14.25
N GLU A 17 8.45 3.23 -15.03
CA GLU A 17 8.63 4.60 -14.56
C GLU A 17 7.28 5.21 -14.16
N ARG A 18 6.25 4.92 -14.95
CA ARG A 18 4.91 5.47 -14.70
C ARG A 18 4.30 4.87 -13.44
N VAL A 19 4.48 3.56 -13.26
CA VAL A 19 3.96 2.88 -12.06
C VAL A 19 4.71 3.38 -10.81
N TRP A 20 6.02 3.51 -10.93
CA TRP A 20 6.82 4.02 -9.79
C TRP A 20 6.38 5.41 -9.40
N GLN A 21 6.13 6.28 -10.38
CA GLN A 21 5.67 7.63 -10.10
C GLN A 21 4.32 7.61 -9.37
N ALA A 22 3.41 6.73 -9.78
CA ALA A 22 2.09 6.64 -9.16
C ALA A 22 2.17 6.24 -7.69
N ILE A 23 3.12 5.37 -7.33
CA ILE A 23 3.22 4.89 -5.95
C ILE A 23 4.17 5.71 -5.08
N THR A 24 4.81 6.74 -5.63
CA THR A 24 5.76 7.56 -4.85
C THR A 24 5.47 9.06 -4.92
N ASP A 25 4.49 9.48 -5.69
CA ASP A 25 4.13 10.89 -5.80
C ASP A 25 2.86 11.15 -4.99
N LYS A 26 2.97 12.07 -4.01
CA LYS A 26 1.88 12.38 -3.10
C LYS A 26 0.59 12.76 -3.83
N ASP A 27 0.70 13.61 -4.86
CA ASP A 27 -0.47 14.08 -5.59
C ASP A 27 -1.13 12.97 -6.39
N GLU A 28 -0.34 12.01 -6.88
CA GLU A 28 -0.90 10.85 -7.57
C GLU A 28 -1.49 9.86 -6.59
N MET A 29 -0.83 9.63 -5.45
CA MET A 29 -1.33 8.72 -4.44
C MET A 29 -2.71 9.14 -3.94
N LYS A 30 -2.97 10.44 -3.88
CA LYS A 30 -4.27 10.96 -3.46
C LYS A 30 -5.40 10.47 -4.36
N LYS A 31 -5.11 10.16 -5.60
CA LYS A 31 -6.11 9.77 -6.59
C LYS A 31 -6.47 8.29 -6.55
N TRP A 32 -5.57 7.45 -6.07
CA TRP A 32 -5.84 6.01 -6.05
C TRP A 32 -5.62 5.37 -4.69
N TYR A 33 -5.00 6.07 -3.77
CA TYR A 33 -4.62 5.54 -2.49
C TYR A 33 -5.24 6.38 -1.36
N PHE A 34 -4.43 7.13 -0.63
CA PHE A 34 -4.90 7.98 0.46
C PHE A 34 -4.33 9.39 0.31
N ASP A 35 -4.99 10.34 0.97
CA ASP A 35 -4.55 11.73 0.96
C ASP A 35 -3.51 11.91 2.07
N LEU A 36 -2.25 11.86 1.68
CA LEU A 36 -1.13 12.02 2.61
C LEU A 36 -0.78 13.50 2.73
N SER A 37 -0.51 13.95 3.95
CA SER A 37 -0.11 15.35 4.15
C SER A 37 1.28 15.60 3.58
N ALA A 38 2.13 14.57 3.56
CA ALA A 38 3.48 14.67 3.00
C ALA A 38 3.93 13.27 2.61
N PHE A 39 4.79 13.18 1.59
CA PHE A 39 5.38 11.91 1.21
C PHE A 39 6.65 12.17 0.39
N LYS A 40 7.73 11.48 0.76
CA LYS A 40 8.95 11.44 -0.01
C LYS A 40 9.46 10.00 0.00
N PRO A 41 9.87 9.46 -1.14
CA PRO A 41 10.39 8.09 -1.19
C PRO A 41 11.83 8.03 -0.70
N GLU A 42 12.03 8.27 0.60
CA GLU A 42 13.34 8.28 1.24
C GLU A 42 13.28 7.44 2.50
N LYS A 43 14.31 6.63 2.70
CA LYS A 43 14.42 5.80 3.89
C LYS A 43 14.38 6.66 5.14
N GLY A 44 13.54 6.28 6.10
CA GLY A 44 13.38 7.02 7.33
C GLY A 44 12.30 8.08 7.29
N PHE A 45 11.73 8.35 6.12
CA PHE A 45 10.66 9.34 6.02
C PHE A 45 9.39 8.79 6.69
N LYS A 46 8.80 9.59 7.56
CA LYS A 46 7.58 9.21 8.28
C LYS A 46 6.38 9.92 7.66
N PHE A 47 5.28 9.21 7.52
CA PHE A 47 4.05 9.78 7.00
C PHE A 47 2.86 9.14 7.69
N GLU A 48 1.72 9.81 7.60
CA GLU A 48 0.50 9.32 8.22
C GLU A 48 -0.71 9.71 7.39
N PHE A 49 -1.80 8.99 7.58
CA PHE A 49 -3.04 9.27 6.89
C PHE A 49 -4.21 8.61 7.63
N MET A 50 -5.41 9.13 7.36
CA MET A 50 -6.63 8.53 7.90
C MET A 50 -7.22 7.60 6.86
N GLY A 51 -7.68 6.42 7.29
CA GLY A 51 -8.31 5.48 6.40
C GLY A 51 -9.23 4.55 7.15
N GLY A 52 -10.19 3.96 6.45
CA GLY A 52 -11.16 3.05 7.03
C GLY A 52 -12.33 2.87 6.09
N GLU A 53 -13.43 2.32 6.60
CA GLU A 53 -14.62 2.15 5.80
C GLU A 53 -15.30 3.50 5.57
N GLU A 54 -15.81 3.69 4.36
CA GLU A 54 -16.57 4.88 4.05
C GLU A 54 -17.81 4.94 4.95
N GLY A 55 -17.95 6.05 5.66
CA GLY A 55 -19.05 6.20 6.61
C GLY A 55 -18.86 5.43 7.91
N GLY A 56 -17.74 4.72 8.07
CA GLY A 56 -17.46 3.95 9.26
C GLY A 56 -16.31 4.52 10.07
N LYS A 57 -15.74 3.66 10.92
CA LYS A 57 -14.65 4.06 11.79
C LYS A 57 -13.39 4.33 10.98
N GLN A 58 -12.73 5.43 11.28
CA GLN A 58 -11.47 5.80 10.65
C GLN A 58 -10.30 5.55 11.58
N TYR A 59 -9.18 5.13 11.02
CA TYR A 59 -7.97 4.82 11.77
C TYR A 59 -6.84 5.71 11.29
N ARG A 60 -6.04 6.18 12.23
CA ARG A 60 -4.84 6.96 11.90
C ARG A 60 -3.71 5.99 11.65
N HIS A 61 -3.25 5.94 10.41
CA HIS A 61 -2.17 5.06 9.99
C HIS A 61 -0.84 5.78 10.18
N LEU A 62 0.10 5.12 10.82
CA LEU A 62 1.44 5.67 11.07
C LEU A 62 2.45 4.81 10.33
N CYS A 63 3.21 5.43 9.42
CA CYS A 63 4.10 4.71 8.53
C CYS A 63 5.49 5.32 8.51
N GLU A 64 6.50 4.48 8.28
CA GLU A 64 7.87 4.93 8.12
C GLU A 64 8.54 4.10 7.02
N ILE A 65 9.16 4.79 6.06
CA ILE A 65 9.82 4.10 4.95
C ILE A 65 11.09 3.45 5.45
N THR A 66 11.22 2.15 5.21
CA THR A 66 12.39 1.37 5.64
C THR A 66 13.29 0.98 4.49
N GLU A 67 12.80 0.98 3.25
CA GLU A 67 13.62 0.62 2.10
C GLU A 67 13.09 1.28 0.84
N VAL A 68 13.98 1.82 0.01
CA VAL A 68 13.64 2.37 -1.30
C VAL A 68 14.70 1.97 -2.30
N ILE A 69 14.28 1.30 -3.36
CA ILE A 69 15.12 1.02 -4.53
C ILE A 69 14.33 1.56 -5.72
N PRO A 70 14.75 2.68 -6.30
CA PRO A 70 13.95 3.35 -7.35
C PRO A 70 13.53 2.41 -8.47
N GLU A 71 12.25 2.45 -8.79
CA GLU A 71 11.62 1.65 -9.85
C GLU A 71 11.67 0.15 -9.59
N LYS A 72 12.01 -0.28 -8.37
CA LYS A 72 12.08 -1.70 -8.03
C LYS A 72 11.35 -2.05 -6.74
N LYS A 73 11.56 -1.28 -5.68
CA LYS A 73 11.05 -1.68 -4.38
C LYS A 73 10.81 -0.50 -3.45
N LEU A 74 9.67 -0.54 -2.75
CA LEU A 74 9.34 0.43 -1.72
C LEU A 74 8.75 -0.33 -0.55
N THR A 75 9.36 -0.19 0.65
CA THR A 75 8.86 -0.83 1.86
C THR A 75 8.66 0.22 2.94
N TYR A 76 7.52 0.16 3.64
CA TYR A 76 7.30 1.00 4.80
C TYR A 76 6.55 0.23 5.87
N SER A 77 6.74 0.67 7.13
CA SER A 77 6.01 0.10 8.24
C SER A 77 4.57 0.64 8.22
N TRP A 78 3.67 -0.11 8.83
CA TRP A 78 2.25 0.22 8.83
C TRP A 78 1.70 -0.17 10.20
N ARG A 79 1.31 0.83 10.98
CA ARG A 79 0.68 0.59 12.27
C ARG A 79 -0.37 1.65 12.51
N TYR A 80 -1.12 1.48 13.59
CA TYR A 80 -2.25 2.36 13.90
C TYR A 80 -2.03 3.07 15.22
N ASP A 81 -2.38 4.35 15.26
CA ASP A 81 -2.28 5.14 16.47
C ASP A 81 -3.28 4.60 17.50
N GLY A 82 -2.78 4.29 18.70
CA GLY A 82 -3.62 3.78 19.78
C GLY A 82 -3.87 2.29 19.77
N PHE A 83 -3.23 1.56 18.87
CA PHE A 83 -3.41 0.11 18.77
C PHE A 83 -2.06 -0.60 18.82
N ALA A 84 -2.05 -1.80 19.39
CA ALA A 84 -0.85 -2.64 19.41
C ALA A 84 -0.60 -3.21 18.01
N GLY A 85 0.64 -3.63 17.78
CA GLY A 85 0.99 -4.30 16.54
C GLY A 85 1.76 -3.41 15.59
N ASN A 86 2.41 -4.06 14.62
CA ASN A 86 3.17 -3.38 13.58
C ASN A 86 3.29 -4.31 12.40
N SER A 87 3.23 -3.76 11.19
CA SER A 87 3.33 -4.55 9.98
C SER A 87 4.18 -3.82 8.96
N PHE A 88 4.48 -4.50 7.85
CA PHE A 88 5.29 -3.93 6.78
C PHE A 88 4.63 -4.17 5.44
N VAL A 89 4.61 -3.14 4.63
CA VAL A 89 4.04 -3.19 3.28
C VAL A 89 5.18 -3.00 2.29
N THR A 90 5.29 -3.93 1.34
CA THR A 90 6.31 -3.88 0.31
C THR A 90 5.67 -3.87 -1.07
N PHE A 91 6.08 -2.90 -1.88
CA PHE A 91 5.72 -2.84 -3.29
C PHE A 91 6.97 -3.22 -4.08
N GLU A 92 6.86 -4.24 -4.94
CA GLU A 92 7.95 -4.64 -5.83
C GLU A 92 7.47 -4.53 -7.27
N LEU A 93 8.30 -3.95 -8.12
CA LEU A 93 7.96 -3.75 -9.53
C LEU A 93 8.91 -4.57 -10.40
N PHE A 94 8.32 -5.24 -11.40
CA PHE A 94 9.07 -6.06 -12.33
C PHE A 94 8.68 -5.65 -13.75
N GLU A 95 9.66 -5.26 -14.54
CA GLU A 95 9.41 -4.83 -15.92
C GLU A 95 9.09 -6.03 -16.79
N GLN A 96 8.02 -5.93 -17.59
CA GLN A 96 7.59 -6.98 -18.52
C GLN A 96 7.27 -6.32 -19.85
N GLU A 97 8.27 -6.13 -20.69
CA GLU A 97 8.14 -5.42 -21.95
C GLU A 97 7.65 -4.01 -21.67
N ASN A 98 6.48 -3.63 -22.18
CA ASN A 98 5.93 -2.29 -21.93
C ASN A 98 4.94 -2.27 -20.78
N LYS A 99 4.93 -3.34 -19.99
CA LYS A 99 4.03 -3.48 -18.84
C LYS A 99 4.83 -3.63 -17.56
N THR A 100 4.14 -3.55 -16.43
CA THR A 100 4.79 -3.68 -15.13
C THR A 100 3.99 -4.63 -14.27
N LEU A 101 4.66 -5.64 -13.73
CA LEU A 101 4.07 -6.48 -12.70
C LEU A 101 4.36 -5.83 -11.35
N LEU A 102 3.30 -5.58 -10.59
CA LEU A 102 3.43 -5.07 -9.22
C LEU A 102 3.08 -6.19 -8.26
N LYS A 103 3.99 -6.46 -7.34
CA LYS A 103 3.76 -7.44 -6.28
C LYS A 103 3.67 -6.69 -4.96
N LEU A 104 2.52 -6.80 -4.29
CA LEU A 104 2.32 -6.21 -2.98
C LEU A 104 2.41 -7.31 -1.93
N THR A 105 3.21 -7.08 -0.89
CA THR A 105 3.30 -7.98 0.25
C THR A 105 3.03 -7.19 1.51
N HIS A 106 2.08 -7.65 2.32
CA HIS A 106 1.78 -7.03 3.61
C HIS A 106 1.95 -8.09 4.68
N GLU A 107 2.96 -7.97 5.51
CA GLU A 107 3.29 -8.96 6.54
C GLU A 107 3.22 -8.34 7.92
N GLY A 108 2.97 -9.18 8.92
CA GLY A 108 2.88 -8.73 10.30
C GLY A 108 1.47 -8.36 10.73
N VAL A 109 0.46 -8.60 9.90
CA VAL A 109 -0.92 -8.23 10.26
C VAL A 109 -1.43 -9.02 11.46
N GLU A 110 -0.85 -10.18 11.73
CA GLU A 110 -1.23 -10.98 12.89
C GLU A 110 -0.84 -10.32 14.21
N THR A 111 -0.02 -9.27 14.18
CA THR A 111 0.36 -8.55 15.40
C THR A 111 -0.70 -7.57 15.87
N PHE A 112 -1.70 -7.29 15.06
CA PHE A 112 -2.78 -6.37 15.42
C PHE A 112 -3.82 -7.07 16.30
N PRO A 113 -4.61 -6.27 17.09
CA PRO A 113 -5.64 -6.87 17.95
C PRO A 113 -6.64 -7.69 17.14
N THR A 114 -6.93 -8.91 17.60
CA THR A 114 -7.82 -9.81 16.88
C THR A 114 -9.30 -9.59 17.21
N ASP A 115 -9.60 -8.78 18.22
CA ASP A 115 -10.98 -8.51 18.59
C ASP A 115 -11.64 -7.44 17.69
N ASP A 116 -10.89 -6.82 16.81
CA ASP A 116 -11.43 -5.86 15.84
C ASP A 116 -11.41 -6.52 14.45
N PRO A 117 -12.59 -6.78 13.86
CA PRO A 117 -12.64 -7.45 12.55
C PRO A 117 -11.90 -6.70 11.45
N ASN A 118 -11.75 -5.37 11.59
CA ASN A 118 -11.04 -4.58 10.59
C ASN A 118 -9.55 -4.90 10.53
N PHE A 119 -9.02 -5.57 11.55
CA PHE A 119 -7.61 -5.96 11.60
C PHE A 119 -7.40 -7.43 11.22
N HIS A 120 -8.42 -8.11 10.75
CA HIS A 120 -8.28 -9.50 10.30
C HIS A 120 -7.66 -9.53 8.91
N SER A 121 -6.91 -10.60 8.61
CA SER A 121 -6.21 -10.71 7.33
C SER A 121 -7.16 -10.61 6.13
N GLY A 122 -8.38 -11.12 6.27
CA GLY A 122 -9.38 -11.03 5.20
C GLY A 122 -9.75 -9.60 4.87
N SER A 123 -9.83 -8.74 5.91
CA SER A 123 -10.14 -7.33 5.70
C SER A 123 -8.99 -6.60 4.99
N PHE A 124 -7.77 -6.90 5.38
CA PHE A 124 -6.60 -6.32 4.71
C PHE A 124 -6.53 -6.77 3.26
N ARG A 125 -6.77 -8.06 3.01
CA ARG A 125 -6.74 -8.58 1.64
C ARG A 125 -7.80 -7.92 0.78
N ALA A 126 -9.01 -7.77 1.31
CA ALA A 126 -10.10 -7.11 0.59
C ALA A 126 -9.77 -5.65 0.29
N GLY A 127 -9.19 -4.94 1.26
CA GLY A 127 -8.80 -3.56 1.08
C GLY A 127 -7.72 -3.41 0.03
N TRP A 128 -6.68 -4.23 0.08
CA TRP A 128 -5.62 -4.17 -0.91
C TRP A 128 -6.12 -4.55 -2.30
N ASN A 129 -7.03 -5.54 -2.38
CA ASN A 129 -7.61 -5.92 -3.66
C ASN A 129 -8.35 -4.74 -4.30
N GLN A 130 -9.11 -4.01 -3.50
CA GLN A 130 -9.81 -2.82 -3.97
C GLN A 130 -8.83 -1.74 -4.42
N ILE A 131 -7.79 -1.50 -3.65
CA ILE A 131 -6.82 -0.46 -3.94
C ILE A 131 -5.99 -0.79 -5.18
N ILE A 132 -5.46 -2.01 -5.26
CA ILE A 132 -4.54 -2.39 -6.33
C ILE A 132 -5.27 -2.79 -7.61
N ASN A 133 -6.27 -3.69 -7.49
CA ASN A 133 -6.91 -4.26 -8.67
C ASN A 133 -7.99 -3.36 -9.27
N ILE A 134 -8.46 -2.37 -8.54
CA ILE A 134 -9.50 -1.48 -9.04
C ILE A 134 -9.01 -0.04 -9.10
N SER A 135 -8.66 0.56 -7.95
CA SER A 135 -8.31 1.98 -7.91
C SER A 135 -7.04 2.30 -8.69
N LEU A 136 -5.96 1.57 -8.43
CA LEU A 136 -4.69 1.84 -9.12
C LEU A 136 -4.78 1.46 -10.59
N LYS A 137 -5.45 0.35 -10.89
CA LYS A 137 -5.64 -0.08 -12.28
C LYS A 137 -6.38 0.99 -13.06
N ASP A 138 -7.50 1.48 -12.54
CA ASP A 138 -8.29 2.49 -13.23
C ASP A 138 -7.49 3.77 -13.42
N TYR A 139 -6.73 4.16 -12.42
CA TYR A 139 -5.93 5.37 -12.49
C TYR A 139 -4.84 5.25 -13.57
N LEU A 140 -4.11 4.16 -13.59
CA LEU A 140 -3.00 3.97 -14.52
C LEU A 140 -3.47 3.73 -15.96
N GLU A 141 -4.61 3.03 -16.12
CA GLU A 141 -5.07 2.63 -17.44
C GLU A 141 -6.14 3.53 -18.03
N SER A 142 -6.49 4.61 -17.34
CA SER A 142 -7.49 5.55 -17.84
C SER A 142 -6.88 6.61 -18.77
N GLY A 143 -5.58 6.62 -18.93
CA GLY A 143 -4.92 7.59 -19.80
C GLY A 143 -4.53 8.89 -19.11
N ASN A 144 -4.58 8.93 -17.80
CA ASN A 144 -4.21 10.14 -17.04
C ASN A 144 -2.84 10.03 -16.43
#